data_716dccecdca387f63993e9e9cdc5ddfd
#
_entry.id   716dccecdca387f63993e9e9cdc5ddfd
#
_cell.length_a   1.000
_cell.length_b   1.000
_cell.length_c   1.000
_cell.angle_alpha   90.00
_cell.angle_beta   90.00
_cell.angle_gamma   90.00
#
_symmetry.space_group_name_H-M   'P 1'
#
loop_
_entity.id
_entity.type
_entity.pdbx_description
1 polymer ?
#
loop_
_entity_poly.entity_id
_entity_poly.type
_entity_poly.pdbx_seq_one_letter_code
_entity_poly.pdbx_strand_id
1 'polypeptide(L)'
;MGLLEQLKGNLVFLDSAPLIYFVEEREPYAELLTPFFEAVDAGELRAVTTTITYSEVLVHPFRQGNQDLVEKYETLLLETPSLTIVPFNLKLAKQTAEIRAKHGLKTPDAIQWATATRYGVKFFLTNDRGFQRFSEPQVLIMEDL
;
A
#
# COMPACT_ATOMS: atom_id res chain seq x y z
N MET A 1 15.86 10.57 11.39
CA MET A 1 15.94 9.24 10.79
C MET A 1 15.08 9.20 9.51
N GLY A 2 15.64 8.73 8.40
CA GLY A 2 14.91 8.66 7.14
C GLY A 2 13.87 7.56 7.13
N LEU A 3 12.93 7.66 6.19
CA LEU A 3 11.87 6.66 6.02
C LEU A 3 12.43 5.24 5.89
N LEU A 4 13.43 5.05 5.03
CA LEU A 4 14.03 3.74 4.80
C LEU A 4 14.57 3.12 6.09
N GLU A 5 15.29 3.90 6.89
CA GLU A 5 15.88 3.39 8.14
C GLU A 5 14.80 2.97 9.14
N GLN A 6 13.70 3.72 9.19
CA GLN A 6 12.57 3.39 10.05
C GLN A 6 11.91 2.07 9.63
N LEU A 7 11.79 1.83 8.32
CA LEU A 7 11.06 0.68 7.78
C LEU A 7 11.93 -0.56 7.55
N LYS A 8 13.23 -0.39 7.42
CA LYS A 8 14.16 -1.46 7.04
C LYS A 8 14.02 -2.71 7.93
N GLY A 9 13.95 -3.88 7.28
CA GLY A 9 13.81 -5.15 7.97
C GLY A 9 12.37 -5.49 8.38
N ASN A 10 11.40 -4.63 8.09
CA ASN A 10 10.01 -4.83 8.48
C ASN A 10 9.10 -5.08 7.29
N LEU A 11 7.92 -5.63 7.57
CA LEU A 11 6.86 -5.82 6.58
C LEU A 11 5.97 -4.57 6.58
N VAL A 12 5.78 -3.98 5.42
CA VAL A 12 5.06 -2.72 5.24
C VAL A 12 3.85 -2.92 4.34
N PHE A 13 2.69 -2.47 4.79
CA PHE A 13 1.52 -2.42 3.93
C PHE A 13 1.51 -1.11 3.14
N LEU A 14 1.25 -1.22 1.84
CA LEU A 14 1.15 -0.07 0.94
C LEU A 14 -0.29 0.18 0.54
N ASP A 15 -0.82 1.34 0.91
CA ASP A 15 -2.06 1.86 0.36
C ASP A 15 -1.81 2.37 -1.07
N SER A 16 -2.86 2.83 -1.76
CA SER A 16 -2.74 3.29 -3.16
C SER A 16 -1.84 4.51 -3.32
N ALA A 17 -1.92 5.47 -2.38
CA ALA A 17 -1.21 6.76 -2.53
C ALA A 17 0.31 6.61 -2.71
N PRO A 18 1.04 5.85 -1.87
CA PRO A 18 2.49 5.70 -2.09
C PRO A 18 2.84 5.14 -3.46
N LEU A 19 2.05 4.19 -3.95
CA LEU A 19 2.26 3.59 -5.26
C LEU A 19 2.07 4.61 -6.38
N ILE A 20 0.99 5.40 -6.30
CA ILE A 20 0.68 6.44 -7.27
C ILE A 20 1.78 7.49 -7.29
N TYR A 21 2.18 7.96 -6.11
CA TYR A 21 3.21 9.00 -6.01
C TYR A 21 4.54 8.55 -6.60
N PHE A 22 4.93 7.31 -6.36
CA PHE A 22 6.18 6.78 -6.88
C PHE A 22 6.11 6.54 -8.38
N VAL A 23 5.13 5.80 -8.85
CA VAL A 23 5.02 5.40 -10.27
C VAL A 23 4.79 6.62 -11.17
N GLU A 24 3.97 7.58 -10.70
CA GLU A 24 3.63 8.79 -11.48
C GLU A 24 4.52 9.98 -11.15
N GLU A 25 5.61 9.73 -10.46
CA GLU A 25 6.66 10.73 -10.18
C GLU A 25 6.14 12.02 -9.55
N ARG A 26 5.27 11.89 -8.56
CA ARG A 26 4.70 13.05 -7.84
C ARG A 26 5.61 13.50 -6.71
N GLU A 27 6.19 14.68 -6.88
CA GLU A 27 7.08 15.27 -5.86
C GLU A 27 6.28 16.02 -4.80
N PRO A 28 6.78 16.11 -3.54
CA PRO A 28 8.11 15.61 -3.08
C PRO A 28 8.15 14.12 -2.74
N TYR A 29 7.04 13.41 -2.88
CA TYR A 29 6.91 12.04 -2.42
C TYR A 29 7.69 11.02 -3.24
N ALA A 30 7.81 11.24 -4.54
CA ALA A 30 8.55 10.32 -5.41
C ALA A 30 10.00 10.21 -4.97
N GLU A 31 10.65 11.33 -4.68
CA GLU A 31 12.03 11.35 -4.21
C GLU A 31 12.16 10.64 -2.85
N LEU A 32 11.22 10.90 -1.94
CA LEU A 32 11.19 10.28 -0.62
C LEU A 32 11.02 8.75 -0.71
N LEU A 33 10.21 8.28 -1.66
CA LEU A 33 9.87 6.86 -1.82
C LEU A 33 10.89 6.07 -2.62
N THR A 34 11.75 6.71 -3.40
CA THR A 34 12.72 6.01 -4.24
C THR A 34 13.61 5.05 -3.45
N PRO A 35 14.26 5.45 -2.34
CA PRO A 35 15.06 4.51 -1.55
C PRO A 35 14.23 3.34 -0.99
N PHE A 36 12.98 3.60 -0.64
CA PHE A 36 12.08 2.57 -0.15
C PHE A 36 11.83 1.50 -1.22
N PHE A 37 11.42 1.89 -2.42
CA PHE A 37 11.16 0.94 -3.49
C PHE A 37 12.41 0.24 -4.00
N GLU A 38 13.56 0.91 -3.98
CA GLU A 38 14.84 0.27 -4.28
C GLU A 38 15.16 -0.83 -3.26
N ALA A 39 14.89 -0.59 -1.98
CA ALA A 39 15.10 -1.58 -0.93
C ALA A 39 14.13 -2.77 -1.07
N VAL A 40 12.89 -2.52 -1.46
CA VAL A 40 11.92 -3.59 -1.74
C VAL A 40 12.41 -4.43 -2.93
N ASP A 41 12.86 -3.79 -3.99
CA ASP A 41 13.39 -4.47 -5.18
C ASP A 41 14.62 -5.31 -4.85
N ALA A 42 15.47 -4.84 -3.96
CA ALA A 42 16.66 -5.56 -3.50
C ALA A 42 16.35 -6.66 -2.46
N GLY A 43 15.11 -6.78 -2.01
CA GLY A 43 14.72 -7.75 -0.99
C GLY A 43 15.09 -7.37 0.44
N GLU A 44 15.50 -6.14 0.68
CA GLU A 44 15.85 -5.63 2.01
C GLU A 44 14.62 -5.25 2.84
N LEU A 45 13.52 -5.00 2.15
CA LEU A 45 12.20 -4.73 2.72
C LEU A 45 11.18 -5.61 2.02
N ARG A 46 10.11 -5.96 2.73
CA ARG A 46 8.97 -6.65 2.14
C ARG A 46 7.75 -5.78 2.22
N ALA A 47 6.98 -5.74 1.15
CA ALA A 47 5.77 -4.95 1.07
C ALA A 47 4.56 -5.82 0.75
N VAL A 48 3.40 -5.41 1.24
CA VAL A 48 2.13 -6.08 1.00
C VAL A 48 1.13 -5.03 0.54
N THR A 49 0.33 -5.38 -0.44
CA THR A 49 -0.84 -4.62 -0.84
C THR A 49 -1.95 -5.58 -1.26
N THR A 50 -3.02 -5.09 -1.85
CA THR A 50 -4.19 -5.90 -2.16
C THR A 50 -4.56 -5.82 -3.64
N THR A 51 -5.41 -6.76 -4.08
CA THR A 51 -6.04 -6.69 -5.40
C THR A 51 -6.93 -5.44 -5.54
N ILE A 52 -7.44 -4.90 -4.43
CA ILE A 52 -8.19 -3.64 -4.43
C ILE A 52 -7.28 -2.48 -4.86
N THR A 53 -6.10 -2.38 -4.25
CA THR A 53 -5.10 -1.38 -4.65
C THR A 53 -4.71 -1.52 -6.11
N TYR A 54 -4.44 -2.75 -6.55
CA TYR A 54 -4.13 -3.05 -7.96
C TYR A 54 -5.21 -2.50 -8.89
N SER A 55 -6.48 -2.77 -8.56
CA SER A 55 -7.61 -2.24 -9.32
C SER A 55 -7.67 -0.71 -9.30
N GLU A 56 -7.51 -0.11 -8.12
CA GLU A 56 -7.62 1.35 -7.96
C GLU A 56 -6.55 2.11 -8.75
N VAL A 57 -5.30 1.67 -8.71
CA VAL A 57 -4.21 2.40 -9.39
C VAL A 57 -4.31 2.32 -10.92
N LEU A 58 -5.02 1.34 -11.45
CA LEU A 58 -5.17 1.16 -12.90
C LEU A 58 -6.35 1.94 -13.50
N VAL A 59 -7.28 2.44 -12.68
CA VAL A 59 -8.46 3.14 -13.18
C VAL A 59 -8.08 4.36 -14.01
N HIS A 60 -7.24 5.23 -13.47
CA HIS A 60 -6.85 6.48 -14.14
C HIS A 60 -6.06 6.24 -15.43
N PRO A 61 -5.02 5.38 -15.43
CA PRO A 61 -4.33 5.04 -16.67
C PRO A 61 -5.25 4.49 -17.77
N PHE A 62 -6.18 3.63 -17.41
CA PHE A 62 -7.14 3.09 -18.38
C PHE A 62 -8.08 4.17 -18.92
N ARG A 63 -8.55 5.07 -18.06
CA ARG A 63 -9.40 6.18 -18.51
C ARG A 63 -8.69 7.08 -19.51
N GLN A 64 -7.38 7.26 -19.35
CA GLN A 64 -6.57 8.06 -20.24
C GLN A 64 -6.09 7.32 -21.48
N GLY A 65 -6.34 6.03 -21.58
CA GLY A 65 -5.77 5.20 -22.64
C GLY A 65 -4.24 5.14 -22.59
N ASN A 66 -3.66 5.30 -21.40
CA ASN A 66 -2.21 5.35 -21.21
C ASN A 66 -1.67 3.95 -20.90
N GLN A 67 -1.42 3.18 -21.95
CA GLN A 67 -0.95 1.80 -21.83
C GLN A 67 0.45 1.73 -21.21
N ASP A 68 1.32 2.68 -21.48
CA ASP A 68 2.66 2.71 -20.90
C ASP A 68 2.60 2.82 -19.38
N LEU A 69 1.68 3.63 -18.87
CA LEU A 69 1.49 3.79 -17.42
C LEU A 69 0.91 2.51 -16.80
N VAL A 70 -0.04 1.86 -17.47
CA VAL A 70 -0.57 0.56 -17.03
C VAL A 70 0.59 -0.43 -16.88
N GLU A 71 1.47 -0.53 -17.87
CA GLU A 71 2.61 -1.43 -17.84
C GLU A 71 3.59 -1.12 -16.72
N LYS A 72 3.82 0.16 -16.42
CA LYS A 72 4.67 0.56 -15.29
C LYS A 72 4.12 0.06 -13.96
N TYR A 73 2.81 0.20 -13.73
CA TYR A 73 2.17 -0.33 -12.54
C TYR A 73 2.28 -1.86 -12.49
N GLU A 74 2.02 -2.53 -13.59
CA GLU A 74 2.08 -3.99 -13.64
C GLU A 74 3.49 -4.51 -13.38
N THR A 75 4.50 -3.86 -13.94
CA THR A 75 5.89 -4.25 -13.71
C THR A 75 6.26 -4.13 -12.23
N LEU A 76 5.93 -3.01 -11.60
CA LEU A 76 6.21 -2.83 -10.18
C LEU A 76 5.44 -3.84 -9.32
N LEU A 77 4.15 -3.98 -9.55
CA LEU A 77 3.29 -4.78 -8.67
C LEU A 77 3.42 -6.28 -8.89
N LEU A 78 3.67 -6.72 -10.13
CA LEU A 78 3.67 -8.14 -10.47
C LEU A 78 5.06 -8.75 -10.59
N GLU A 79 6.09 -7.94 -10.83
CA GLU A 79 7.44 -8.44 -11.07
C GLU A 79 8.44 -8.14 -9.95
N THR A 80 7.98 -7.61 -8.82
CA THR A 80 8.83 -7.36 -7.64
C THR A 80 8.63 -8.49 -6.65
N PRO A 81 9.61 -9.40 -6.47
CA PRO A 81 9.41 -10.60 -5.64
C PRO A 81 9.07 -10.31 -4.18
N SER A 82 9.58 -9.23 -3.62
CA SER A 82 9.35 -8.83 -2.22
C SER A 82 8.06 -8.05 -2.01
N LEU A 83 7.25 -7.85 -3.06
CA LEU A 83 5.96 -7.20 -2.98
C LEU A 83 4.86 -8.20 -3.24
N THR A 84 4.03 -8.43 -2.24
CA THR A 84 2.93 -9.40 -2.31
C THR A 84 1.60 -8.69 -2.53
N ILE A 85 0.84 -9.14 -3.53
CA ILE A 85 -0.53 -8.69 -3.76
C ILE A 85 -1.47 -9.74 -3.21
N VAL A 86 -2.24 -9.39 -2.19
CA VAL A 86 -3.14 -10.30 -1.50
C VAL A 86 -4.52 -10.26 -2.14
N PRO A 87 -5.04 -11.40 -2.62
CA PRO A 87 -6.40 -11.44 -3.16
C PRO A 87 -7.44 -11.35 -2.04
N PHE A 88 -8.57 -10.72 -2.34
CA PHE A 88 -9.69 -10.63 -1.42
C PHE A 88 -10.42 -11.98 -1.38
N ASN A 89 -10.14 -12.76 -0.35
CA ASN A 89 -10.71 -14.08 -0.17
C ASN A 89 -11.79 -14.08 0.91
N LEU A 90 -12.40 -15.26 1.15
CA LEU A 90 -13.50 -15.39 2.07
C LEU A 90 -13.12 -15.05 3.52
N LYS A 91 -11.92 -15.43 3.95
CA LYS A 91 -11.42 -15.11 5.30
C LYS A 91 -11.29 -13.61 5.50
N LEU A 92 -10.71 -12.93 4.49
CA LEU A 92 -10.58 -11.47 4.52
C LEU A 92 -11.95 -10.79 4.45
N ALA A 93 -12.89 -11.35 3.69
CA ALA A 93 -14.26 -10.81 3.61
C ALA A 93 -14.93 -10.81 4.98
N LYS A 94 -14.80 -11.89 5.73
CA LYS A 94 -15.36 -11.99 7.09
C LYS A 94 -14.70 -10.97 8.03
N GLN A 95 -13.37 -10.89 8.02
CA GLN A 95 -12.63 -9.93 8.85
C GLN A 95 -12.97 -8.49 8.48
N THR A 96 -13.14 -8.22 7.19
CA THR A 96 -13.57 -6.91 6.70
C THR A 96 -14.94 -6.53 7.28
N ALA A 97 -15.88 -7.47 7.29
CA ALA A 97 -17.22 -7.26 7.88
C ALA A 97 -17.12 -6.92 9.37
N GLU A 98 -16.29 -7.63 10.12
CA GLU A 98 -16.08 -7.37 11.55
C GLU A 98 -15.51 -5.97 11.79
N ILE A 99 -14.52 -5.56 11.00
CA ILE A 99 -13.90 -4.24 11.09
C ILE A 99 -14.91 -3.14 10.75
N ARG A 100 -15.71 -3.33 9.72
CA ARG A 100 -16.75 -2.37 9.35
C ARG A 100 -17.80 -2.21 10.42
N ALA A 101 -18.24 -3.32 11.01
CA ALA A 101 -19.22 -3.31 12.08
C ALA A 101 -18.71 -2.57 13.31
N LYS A 102 -17.44 -2.77 13.65
CA LYS A 102 -16.82 -2.20 14.85
C LYS A 102 -16.40 -0.74 14.67
N HIS A 103 -15.88 -0.37 13.51
CA HIS A 103 -15.23 0.93 13.30
C HIS A 103 -15.94 1.82 12.27
N GLY A 104 -16.91 1.32 11.53
CA GLY A 104 -17.64 2.11 10.53
C GLY A 104 -16.83 2.52 9.32
N LEU A 105 -15.75 1.78 9.00
CA LEU A 105 -14.95 2.07 7.81
C LEU A 105 -15.71 1.77 6.53
N LYS A 106 -15.38 2.49 5.46
CA LYS A 106 -15.84 2.17 4.11
C LYS A 106 -15.22 0.86 3.67
N THR A 107 -15.90 0.15 2.75
CA THR A 107 -15.45 -1.18 2.32
C THR A 107 -14.00 -1.23 1.84
N PRO A 108 -13.54 -0.34 0.93
CA PRO A 108 -12.14 -0.41 0.48
C PRO A 108 -11.16 -0.23 1.62
N ASP A 109 -11.39 0.72 2.51
CA ASP A 109 -10.50 0.99 3.65
C ASP A 109 -10.48 -0.19 4.62
N ALA A 110 -11.63 -0.80 4.86
CA ALA A 110 -11.75 -1.97 5.73
C ALA A 110 -10.99 -3.17 5.16
N ILE A 111 -11.03 -3.36 3.84
CA ILE A 111 -10.28 -4.43 3.16
C ILE A 111 -8.78 -4.22 3.34
N GLN A 112 -8.31 -3.00 3.15
CA GLN A 112 -6.89 -2.66 3.33
C GLN A 112 -6.45 -2.92 4.77
N TRP A 113 -7.23 -2.45 5.74
CA TRP A 113 -6.91 -2.62 7.15
C TRP A 113 -6.96 -4.08 7.59
N ALA A 114 -7.97 -4.82 7.14
CA ALA A 114 -8.10 -6.25 7.42
C ALA A 114 -6.87 -7.02 6.90
N THR A 115 -6.44 -6.71 5.69
CA THR A 115 -5.29 -7.37 5.08
C THR A 115 -4.00 -7.05 5.84
N ALA A 116 -3.78 -5.79 6.18
CA ALA A 116 -2.61 -5.36 6.94
C ALA A 116 -2.54 -6.06 8.29
N THR A 117 -3.65 -6.11 9.01
CA THR A 117 -3.75 -6.76 10.31
C THR A 117 -3.49 -8.27 10.20
N ARG A 118 -4.11 -8.90 9.22
CA ARG A 118 -3.99 -10.34 9.03
C ARG A 118 -2.57 -10.78 8.67
N TYR A 119 -1.86 -9.97 7.91
CA TYR A 119 -0.48 -10.27 7.52
C TYR A 119 0.53 -9.84 8.56
N GLY A 120 0.08 -9.23 9.66
CA GLY A 120 0.96 -8.86 10.77
C GLY A 120 1.99 -7.81 10.37
N VAL A 121 1.63 -6.87 9.48
CA VAL A 121 2.54 -5.81 9.08
C VAL A 121 2.86 -4.92 10.27
N LYS A 122 4.05 -4.35 10.29
CA LYS A 122 4.44 -3.42 11.33
C LYS A 122 4.01 -1.99 11.01
N PHE A 123 4.05 -1.63 9.73
CA PHE A 123 3.74 -0.28 9.27
C PHE A 123 2.68 -0.29 8.18
N PHE A 124 1.81 0.71 8.21
CA PHE A 124 0.77 0.94 7.21
C PHE A 124 1.05 2.30 6.57
N LEU A 125 1.55 2.31 5.34
CA LEU A 125 1.95 3.52 4.63
C LEU A 125 0.81 4.03 3.76
N THR A 126 0.32 5.23 4.06
CA THR A 126 -0.86 5.83 3.43
C THR A 126 -0.76 7.34 3.42
N ASN A 127 -1.70 8.00 2.76
CA ASN A 127 -1.90 9.44 2.93
C ASN A 127 -3.33 9.76 3.40
N ASP A 128 -4.07 8.73 3.83
CA ASP A 128 -5.42 8.87 4.37
C ASP A 128 -5.37 8.93 5.89
N ARG A 129 -5.66 10.11 6.44
CA ARG A 129 -5.64 10.35 7.89
C ARG A 129 -6.74 9.61 8.64
N GLY A 130 -7.73 9.06 7.94
CA GLY A 130 -8.76 8.23 8.56
C GLY A 130 -8.20 7.00 9.27
N PHE A 131 -7.04 6.51 8.85
CA PHE A 131 -6.37 5.37 9.51
C PHE A 131 -5.64 5.75 10.80
N GLN A 132 -5.44 7.03 11.09
CA GLN A 132 -4.75 7.47 12.32
C GLN A 132 -5.49 7.11 13.60
N ARG A 133 -6.76 6.73 13.52
CA ARG A 133 -7.54 6.25 14.66
C ARG A 133 -7.01 4.93 15.23
N PHE A 134 -6.20 4.21 14.45
CA PHE A 134 -5.63 2.94 14.84
C PHE A 134 -4.18 3.11 15.30
N SER A 135 -3.76 2.29 16.26
CA SER A 135 -2.40 2.34 16.80
C SER A 135 -1.51 1.18 16.34
N GLU A 136 -2.10 0.08 15.88
CA GLU A 136 -1.35 -1.12 15.48
C GLU A 136 -2.06 -1.83 14.33
N PRO A 137 -1.38 -1.99 13.16
CA PRO A 137 -0.04 -1.52 12.81
C PRO A 137 0.13 -0.02 12.91
N GLN A 138 1.38 0.44 12.99
CA GLN A 138 1.68 1.87 13.04
C GLN A 138 1.38 2.51 11.68
N VAL A 139 0.54 3.53 11.71
CA VAL A 139 0.17 4.27 10.49
C VAL A 139 1.18 5.38 10.24
N LEU A 140 1.73 5.39 9.02
CA LEU A 140 2.64 6.44 8.56
C LEU A 140 1.94 7.23 7.47
N ILE A 141 1.74 8.51 7.72
CA ILE A 141 1.10 9.42 6.76
C ILE A 141 2.18 10.07 5.90
N MET A 142 2.05 9.95 4.58
CA MET A 142 3.04 10.48 3.63
C MET A 142 3.32 11.97 3.85
N GLU A 143 2.29 12.76 4.09
CA GLU A 143 2.45 14.21 4.32
C GLU A 143 3.30 14.55 5.54
N ASP A 144 3.42 13.64 6.50
CA ASP A 144 4.12 13.86 7.76
C ASP A 144 5.59 13.37 7.71
N LEU A 145 6.02 12.85 6.57
CA LEU A 145 7.36 12.30 6.40
C LEU A 145 8.37 13.30 5.89
#